data_85ceab952d3986bd0a7810da05532c0a
#
_entry.id   85ceab952d3986bd0a7810da05532c0a
#
_cell.length_a   1.000
_cell.length_b   1.000
_cell.length_c   1.000
_cell.angle_alpha   90.00
_cell.angle_beta   90.00
_cell.angle_gamma   90.00
#
_symmetry.space_group_name_H-M   'P 1'
#
loop_
_entity.id
_entity.type
_entity.pdbx_description
1 polymer ?
#
loop_
_entity_poly.entity_id
_entity_poly.type
_entity_poly.pdbx_seq_one_letter_code
_entity_poly.pdbx_strand_id
1 'polypeptide(L)'
;MILTREEAVIVADYMEKKFLDSRVKKSFVDMSTFTKMEAKLGSKIFRENSCLGCHQIKDNAGKLIGGSISVTLFDAGNRYTLDWLSRFAENPQDFTPHSGEYIADISERKARHLIGYLMTLGVKDFKFYEPWKSKEFKNADIERGAKIYKEYCMQCHGKNGEGDGPGAKGLNPKPAIHNELPLNDFPDDYLYNLIFYGGKSVGKSPNMPDWGMTLSKQSLADVIAYLRSNFKGE
;
A
#
# COMPACT_ATOMS: atom_id res chain seq x y z
N MET A 1 -9.87 -9.69 13.89
CA MET A 1 -9.08 -10.91 13.58
C MET A 1 -7.93 -10.48 12.70
N ILE A 2 -6.70 -10.80 13.08
CA ILE A 2 -5.50 -10.48 12.32
C ILE A 2 -4.88 -11.83 11.99
N LEU A 3 -4.60 -12.02 10.71
CA LEU A 3 -4.04 -13.27 10.21
C LEU A 3 -2.54 -13.33 10.52
N THR A 4 -2.05 -14.48 10.92
CA THR A 4 -0.63 -14.79 10.88
C THR A 4 -0.14 -14.78 9.43
N ARG A 5 1.16 -14.75 9.21
CA ARG A 5 1.72 -14.80 7.84
C ARG A 5 1.32 -16.08 7.09
N GLU A 6 1.29 -17.20 7.78
CA GLU A 6 0.88 -18.49 7.21
C GLU A 6 -0.58 -18.49 6.83
N GLU A 7 -1.46 -18.02 7.73
CA GLU A 7 -2.88 -17.86 7.43
C GLU A 7 -3.12 -16.88 6.28
N ALA A 8 -2.37 -15.77 6.21
CA ALA A 8 -2.47 -14.82 5.11
C ALA A 8 -2.10 -15.45 3.77
N VAL A 9 -1.07 -16.31 3.72
CA VAL A 9 -0.70 -17.06 2.51
C VAL A 9 -1.82 -18.04 2.12
N ILE A 10 -2.37 -18.78 3.08
CA ILE A 10 -3.47 -19.72 2.82
C ILE A 10 -4.70 -18.97 2.29
N VAL A 11 -5.04 -17.85 2.90
CA VAL A 11 -6.18 -17.02 2.45
C VAL A 11 -5.93 -16.44 1.07
N ALA A 12 -4.72 -15.94 0.80
CA ALA A 12 -4.36 -15.41 -0.52
C ALA A 12 -4.45 -16.49 -1.61
N ASP A 13 -3.92 -17.69 -1.36
CA ASP A 13 -4.00 -18.83 -2.26
C ASP A 13 -5.47 -19.28 -2.50
N TYR A 14 -6.28 -19.29 -1.44
CA TYR A 14 -7.71 -19.56 -1.57
C TYR A 14 -8.42 -18.49 -2.42
N MET A 15 -8.10 -17.22 -2.15
CA MET A 15 -8.70 -16.10 -2.91
C MET A 15 -8.30 -16.17 -4.39
N GLU A 16 -7.03 -16.44 -4.68
CA GLU A 16 -6.55 -16.61 -6.04
C GLU A 16 -7.30 -17.75 -6.77
N LYS A 17 -7.52 -18.88 -6.11
CA LYS A 17 -8.22 -20.04 -6.69
C LYS A 17 -9.71 -19.86 -6.84
N LYS A 18 -10.37 -19.17 -5.92
CA LYS A 18 -11.84 -19.06 -5.86
C LYS A 18 -12.38 -17.77 -6.46
N PHE A 19 -11.63 -16.68 -6.36
CA PHE A 19 -12.06 -15.36 -6.77
C PHE A 19 -11.26 -14.82 -7.94
N LEU A 20 -10.51 -15.70 -8.63
CA LEU A 20 -9.91 -15.33 -9.90
C LEU A 20 -11.03 -14.79 -10.79
N ASP A 21 -10.90 -13.56 -11.21
CA ASP A 21 -11.88 -12.95 -12.09
C ASP A 21 -11.85 -13.65 -13.45
N SER A 22 -12.88 -14.46 -13.72
CA SER A 22 -12.98 -15.21 -14.98
C SER A 22 -13.03 -14.32 -16.22
N ARG A 23 -13.24 -13.02 -16.04
CA ARG A 23 -13.16 -12.01 -17.10
C ARG A 23 -11.73 -11.67 -17.48
N VAL A 24 -10.76 -11.90 -16.57
CA VAL A 24 -9.34 -11.69 -16.84
C VAL A 24 -8.83 -12.83 -17.70
N LYS A 25 -8.67 -12.58 -18.99
CA LYS A 25 -8.11 -13.50 -19.97
C LYS A 25 -6.63 -13.19 -20.19
N LYS A 26 -5.91 -14.17 -20.76
CA LYS A 26 -4.52 -13.94 -21.15
C LYS A 26 -4.41 -12.71 -22.07
N SER A 27 -3.45 -11.85 -21.77
CA SER A 27 -3.21 -10.64 -22.53
C SER A 27 -2.89 -10.93 -23.99
N PHE A 28 -3.37 -10.07 -24.88
CA PHE A 28 -2.95 -10.02 -26.29
C PHE A 28 -1.58 -9.32 -26.47
N VAL A 29 -1.01 -8.76 -25.41
CA VAL A 29 0.31 -8.14 -25.40
C VAL A 29 1.36 -9.15 -24.97
N ASP A 30 2.40 -9.30 -25.78
CA ASP A 30 3.58 -10.12 -25.44
C ASP A 30 4.78 -9.19 -25.15
N MET A 31 5.14 -9.09 -23.88
CA MET A 31 6.27 -8.24 -23.45
C MET A 31 7.64 -8.79 -23.89
N SER A 32 7.76 -10.07 -24.23
CA SER A 32 9.01 -10.64 -24.70
C SER A 32 9.40 -10.09 -26.09
N THR A 33 8.41 -9.70 -26.89
CA THR A 33 8.57 -9.10 -28.21
C THR A 33 8.40 -7.58 -28.23
N PHE A 34 8.09 -6.98 -27.07
CA PHE A 34 7.78 -5.55 -26.98
C PHE A 34 9.04 -4.69 -27.07
N THR A 35 9.06 -3.76 -28.00
CA THR A 35 10.24 -2.97 -28.33
C THR A 35 10.25 -1.59 -27.65
N LYS A 36 11.44 -0.99 -27.54
CA LYS A 36 11.58 0.41 -27.10
C LYS A 36 10.81 1.41 -27.97
N MET A 37 10.66 1.12 -29.27
CA MET A 37 9.88 1.95 -30.17
C MET A 37 8.40 1.88 -29.84
N GLU A 38 7.86 0.69 -29.57
CA GLU A 38 6.47 0.51 -29.13
C GLU A 38 6.21 1.23 -27.80
N ALA A 39 7.17 1.20 -26.86
CA ALA A 39 7.07 1.96 -25.63
C ALA A 39 6.98 3.48 -25.87
N LYS A 40 7.77 4.02 -26.81
CA LYS A 40 7.67 5.44 -27.21
C LYS A 40 6.30 5.77 -27.82
N LEU A 41 5.79 4.89 -28.66
CA LEU A 41 4.45 5.04 -29.24
C LEU A 41 3.37 4.98 -28.16
N GLY A 42 3.46 4.07 -27.20
CA GLY A 42 2.57 3.98 -26.07
C GLY A 42 2.59 5.23 -25.19
N SER A 43 3.79 5.76 -24.90
CA SER A 43 3.94 7.03 -24.18
C SER A 43 3.28 8.20 -24.92
N LYS A 44 3.42 8.24 -26.24
CA LYS A 44 2.74 9.25 -27.09
C LYS A 44 1.22 9.10 -27.01
N ILE A 45 0.70 7.88 -27.16
CA ILE A 45 -0.73 7.58 -27.05
C ILE A 45 -1.27 8.02 -25.68
N PHE A 46 -0.55 7.72 -24.58
CA PHE A 46 -0.93 8.12 -23.22
C PHE A 46 -1.11 9.64 -23.08
N ARG A 47 -0.26 10.42 -23.72
CA ARG A 47 -0.30 11.89 -23.70
C ARG A 47 -1.39 12.47 -24.60
N GLU A 48 -1.57 11.90 -25.79
CA GLU A 48 -2.49 12.42 -26.81
C GLU A 48 -3.96 12.02 -26.56
N ASN A 49 -4.22 10.92 -25.83
CA ASN A 49 -5.58 10.48 -25.51
C ASN A 49 -6.06 10.95 -24.13
N SER A 50 -5.51 12.07 -23.64
CA SER A 50 -5.92 12.72 -22.39
C SER A 50 -5.72 11.91 -21.10
N CYS A 51 -5.08 10.74 -21.15
CA CYS A 51 -4.80 9.94 -19.95
C CYS A 51 -4.01 10.75 -18.90
N LEU A 52 -3.09 11.61 -19.38
CA LEU A 52 -2.30 12.50 -18.53
C LEU A 52 -3.17 13.59 -17.85
N GLY A 53 -4.39 13.85 -18.33
CA GLY A 53 -5.32 14.75 -17.68
C GLY A 53 -5.78 14.28 -16.30
N CYS A 54 -5.86 12.97 -16.11
CA CYS A 54 -6.33 12.35 -14.88
C CYS A 54 -5.23 11.62 -14.12
N HIS A 55 -4.29 10.98 -14.83
CA HIS A 55 -3.26 10.14 -14.24
C HIS A 55 -1.90 10.80 -14.19
N GLN A 56 -1.15 10.52 -13.13
CA GLN A 56 0.23 10.97 -12.99
C GLN A 56 1.22 9.89 -13.41
N ILE A 57 2.24 10.32 -14.15
CA ILE A 57 3.46 9.55 -14.43
C ILE A 57 4.69 10.37 -14.05
N LYS A 58 5.87 9.78 -14.09
CA LYS A 58 7.14 10.52 -13.95
C LYS A 58 7.66 10.94 -15.32
N ASP A 59 8.20 12.15 -15.39
CA ASP A 59 9.00 12.59 -16.53
C ASP A 59 10.43 12.03 -16.46
N ASN A 60 11.27 12.41 -17.43
CA ASN A 60 12.67 11.96 -17.49
C ASN A 60 13.53 12.45 -16.31
N ALA A 61 13.10 13.50 -15.63
CA ALA A 61 13.75 14.03 -14.42
C ALA A 61 13.22 13.38 -13.12
N GLY A 62 12.26 12.44 -13.23
CA GLY A 62 11.62 11.79 -12.11
C GLY A 62 10.54 12.61 -11.42
N LYS A 63 10.18 13.78 -11.97
CA LYS A 63 9.12 14.64 -11.46
C LYS A 63 7.75 14.09 -11.86
N LEU A 64 6.78 14.11 -10.94
CA LEU A 64 5.40 13.77 -11.25
C LEU A 64 4.79 14.84 -12.17
N ILE A 65 4.18 14.37 -13.25
CA ILE A 65 3.44 15.18 -14.20
C ILE A 65 2.07 14.54 -14.47
N GLY A 66 1.07 15.36 -14.74
CA GLY A 66 -0.31 14.94 -15.00
C GLY A 66 -1.28 15.31 -13.89
N GLY A 67 -2.55 15.03 -14.12
CA GLY A 67 -3.63 15.26 -13.16
C GLY A 67 -3.60 14.27 -12.00
N SER A 68 -4.13 14.67 -10.85
CA SER A 68 -4.14 13.87 -9.61
C SER A 68 -5.54 13.38 -9.22
N ILE A 69 -6.48 13.40 -10.17
CA ILE A 69 -7.88 13.00 -9.89
C ILE A 69 -8.10 11.48 -10.00
N SER A 70 -7.13 10.76 -10.56
CA SER A 70 -7.15 9.30 -10.66
C SER A 70 -5.85 8.69 -10.11
N VAL A 71 -5.75 7.36 -10.13
CA VAL A 71 -4.58 6.64 -9.62
C VAL A 71 -3.31 7.05 -10.35
N THR A 72 -2.21 7.14 -9.62
CA THR A 72 -0.90 7.35 -10.21
C THR A 72 -0.47 6.10 -10.99
N LEU A 73 0.19 6.27 -12.14
CA LEU A 73 0.63 5.18 -13.01
C LEU A 73 2.14 5.10 -13.20
N PHE A 74 2.93 5.90 -12.47
CA PHE A 74 4.39 5.91 -12.64
C PHE A 74 5.06 4.58 -12.26
N ASP A 75 4.35 3.68 -11.61
CA ASP A 75 4.80 2.36 -11.17
C ASP A 75 3.82 1.25 -11.57
N ALA A 76 3.06 1.47 -12.63
CA ALA A 76 2.02 0.56 -13.09
C ALA A 76 2.56 -0.87 -13.32
N GLY A 77 3.74 -1.00 -13.92
CA GLY A 77 4.39 -2.30 -14.16
C GLY A 77 4.81 -3.06 -12.90
N ASN A 78 4.84 -2.40 -11.73
CA ASN A 78 5.08 -3.06 -10.44
C ASN A 78 3.79 -3.47 -9.74
N ARG A 79 2.65 -2.83 -10.06
CA ARG A 79 1.38 -3.01 -9.34
C ARG A 79 0.36 -3.87 -10.05
N TYR A 80 0.38 -3.87 -11.38
CA TYR A 80 -0.63 -4.55 -12.19
C TYR A 80 -0.02 -5.72 -12.95
N THR A 81 -0.81 -6.76 -13.15
CA THR A 81 -0.48 -7.81 -14.10
C THR A 81 -0.83 -7.38 -15.51
N LEU A 82 -0.09 -7.88 -16.49
CA LEU A 82 -0.33 -7.61 -17.91
C LEU A 82 -1.75 -8.03 -18.34
N ASP A 83 -2.20 -9.20 -17.87
CA ASP A 83 -3.51 -9.73 -18.20
C ASP A 83 -4.64 -8.84 -17.65
N TRP A 84 -4.48 -8.35 -16.41
CA TRP A 84 -5.44 -7.44 -15.78
C TRP A 84 -5.51 -6.10 -16.52
N LEU A 85 -4.36 -5.47 -16.81
CA LEU A 85 -4.32 -4.20 -17.54
C LEU A 85 -4.93 -4.33 -18.95
N SER A 86 -4.71 -5.45 -19.62
CA SER A 86 -5.28 -5.70 -20.94
C SER A 86 -6.80 -5.75 -20.87
N ARG A 87 -7.34 -6.51 -19.92
CA ARG A 87 -8.79 -6.61 -19.75
C ARG A 87 -9.43 -5.31 -19.27
N PHE A 88 -8.75 -4.61 -18.33
CA PHE A 88 -9.20 -3.29 -17.88
C PHE A 88 -9.24 -2.29 -19.05
N ALA A 89 -8.24 -2.31 -19.94
CA ALA A 89 -8.21 -1.44 -21.11
C ALA A 89 -9.30 -1.74 -22.13
N GLU A 90 -9.77 -2.99 -22.23
CA GLU A 90 -10.89 -3.35 -23.08
C GLU A 90 -12.22 -2.80 -22.55
N ASN A 91 -12.48 -2.94 -21.27
CA ASN A 91 -13.71 -2.45 -20.64
C ASN A 91 -13.52 -2.11 -19.15
N PRO A 92 -13.13 -0.88 -18.83
CA PRO A 92 -12.94 -0.44 -17.45
C PRO A 92 -14.20 -0.57 -16.58
N GLN A 93 -15.38 -0.41 -17.19
CA GLN A 93 -16.67 -0.46 -16.49
C GLN A 93 -16.98 -1.82 -15.88
N ASP A 94 -16.39 -2.91 -16.38
CA ASP A 94 -16.52 -4.23 -15.78
C ASP A 94 -15.89 -4.32 -14.38
N PHE A 95 -14.88 -3.48 -14.11
CA PHE A 95 -14.12 -3.47 -12.85
C PHE A 95 -14.49 -2.29 -11.95
N THR A 96 -14.84 -1.18 -12.56
CA THR A 96 -15.15 0.09 -11.89
C THR A 96 -16.42 0.73 -12.46
N PRO A 97 -17.62 0.13 -12.21
CA PRO A 97 -18.87 0.53 -12.87
C PRO A 97 -19.26 1.99 -12.65
N HIS A 98 -18.76 2.61 -11.58
CA HIS A 98 -19.05 4.00 -11.22
C HIS A 98 -17.89 4.96 -11.51
N SER A 99 -16.80 4.47 -12.09
CA SER A 99 -15.71 5.36 -12.50
C SER A 99 -16.10 6.07 -13.79
N GLY A 100 -15.74 7.34 -13.88
CA GLY A 100 -15.80 8.08 -15.15
C GLY A 100 -14.68 7.69 -16.12
N GLU A 101 -14.00 6.58 -15.86
CA GLU A 101 -12.88 6.15 -16.68
C GLU A 101 -13.38 5.65 -18.02
N TYR A 102 -13.03 6.37 -19.04
CA TYR A 102 -13.33 6.06 -20.42
C TYR A 102 -12.02 5.86 -21.18
N ILE A 103 -11.76 4.64 -21.58
CA ILE A 103 -10.71 4.42 -22.57
C ILE A 103 -11.33 4.67 -23.93
N ALA A 104 -10.88 5.75 -24.56
CA ALA A 104 -11.30 6.08 -25.91
C ALA A 104 -11.20 4.86 -26.82
N ASP A 105 -12.11 4.75 -27.79
CA ASP A 105 -12.07 3.71 -28.82
C ASP A 105 -10.72 3.75 -29.55
N ILE A 106 -9.78 2.98 -29.05
CA ILE A 106 -8.44 2.85 -29.62
C ILE A 106 -8.31 1.47 -30.25
N SER A 107 -7.70 1.41 -31.43
CA SER A 107 -7.44 0.13 -32.10
C SER A 107 -6.58 -0.78 -31.21
N GLU A 108 -6.73 -2.10 -31.33
CA GLU A 108 -5.95 -3.11 -30.62
C GLU A 108 -4.44 -2.83 -30.67
N ARG A 109 -3.92 -2.40 -31.84
CA ARG A 109 -2.51 -2.00 -31.97
C ARG A 109 -2.13 -0.84 -31.06
N LYS A 110 -2.99 0.17 -30.94
CA LYS A 110 -2.74 1.30 -30.03
C LYS A 110 -2.85 0.85 -28.58
N ALA A 111 -3.82 -0.01 -28.25
CA ALA A 111 -3.97 -0.60 -26.93
C ALA A 111 -2.72 -1.42 -26.55
N ARG A 112 -2.19 -2.25 -27.47
CA ARG A 112 -0.93 -2.96 -27.26
C ARG A 112 0.22 -2.02 -26.86
N HIS A 113 0.40 -0.93 -27.60
CA HIS A 113 1.46 0.02 -27.31
C HIS A 113 1.26 0.71 -25.95
N LEU A 114 0.02 1.11 -25.65
CA LEU A 114 -0.33 1.78 -24.40
C LEU A 114 -0.09 0.86 -23.18
N ILE A 115 -0.64 -0.34 -23.21
CA ILE A 115 -0.51 -1.34 -22.14
C ILE A 115 0.97 -1.71 -21.95
N GLY A 116 1.66 -2.04 -23.05
CA GLY A 116 3.08 -2.34 -23.00
C GLY A 116 3.91 -1.18 -22.45
N TYR A 117 3.59 0.06 -22.79
CA TYR A 117 4.21 1.24 -22.18
C TYR A 117 3.96 1.29 -20.68
N LEU A 118 2.72 1.12 -20.20
CA LEU A 118 2.39 1.11 -18.78
C LEU A 118 3.15 0.02 -18.02
N MET A 119 3.31 -1.15 -18.62
CA MET A 119 4.12 -2.23 -18.05
C MET A 119 5.62 -1.91 -17.96
N THR A 120 6.12 -0.95 -18.75
CA THR A 120 7.51 -0.46 -18.63
C THR A 120 7.68 0.58 -17.53
N LEU A 121 6.58 1.11 -16.99
CA LEU A 121 6.61 2.08 -15.90
C LEU A 121 6.81 1.36 -14.57
N GLY A 122 7.83 1.74 -13.88
CA GLY A 122 8.16 1.17 -12.58
C GLY A 122 9.64 1.24 -12.28
N VAL A 123 10.01 0.69 -11.16
CA VAL A 123 11.41 0.56 -10.72
C VAL A 123 11.89 -0.84 -11.13
N LYS A 124 12.94 -0.89 -11.94
CA LYS A 124 13.61 -2.15 -12.24
C LYS A 124 14.12 -2.74 -10.91
N ASP A 125 13.95 -4.05 -10.74
CA ASP A 125 14.30 -4.74 -9.50
C ASP A 125 13.55 -4.19 -8.27
N PHE A 126 12.30 -3.78 -8.47
CA PHE A 126 11.43 -3.30 -7.40
C PHE A 126 11.41 -4.30 -6.23
N LYS A 127 11.77 -3.81 -5.06
CA LYS A 127 11.61 -4.55 -3.81
C LYS A 127 10.68 -3.78 -2.92
N PHE A 128 9.74 -4.47 -2.29
CA PHE A 128 8.94 -3.86 -1.24
C PHE A 128 9.89 -3.34 -0.16
N TYR A 129 9.66 -2.08 0.23
CA TYR A 129 10.37 -1.54 1.38
C TYR A 129 9.83 -2.22 2.63
N GLU A 130 10.70 -2.97 3.29
CA GLU A 130 10.40 -3.71 4.51
C GLU A 130 11.15 -3.08 5.69
N PRO A 131 10.64 -1.95 6.25
CA PRO A 131 11.36 -1.21 7.30
C PRO A 131 11.66 -2.06 8.52
N TRP A 132 10.81 -3.04 8.84
CA TRP A 132 11.01 -4.02 9.92
C TRP A 132 12.23 -4.95 9.71
N LYS A 133 12.78 -5.05 8.51
CA LYS A 133 14.02 -5.76 8.22
C LYS A 133 15.26 -4.85 8.25
N SER A 134 15.08 -3.57 8.53
CA SER A 134 16.16 -2.58 8.54
C SER A 134 17.09 -2.72 9.75
N LYS A 135 18.21 -2.00 9.70
CA LYS A 135 19.17 -1.94 10.83
C LYS A 135 18.56 -1.29 12.07
N GLU A 136 17.63 -0.36 11.89
CA GLU A 136 16.92 0.32 12.98
C GLU A 136 16.12 -0.69 13.80
N PHE A 137 15.41 -1.60 13.15
CA PHE A 137 14.66 -2.66 13.82
C PHE A 137 15.56 -3.69 14.49
N LYS A 138 16.71 -4.04 13.88
CA LYS A 138 17.69 -4.92 14.51
C LYS A 138 18.34 -4.31 15.76
N ASN A 139 18.43 -2.98 15.81
CA ASN A 139 19.01 -2.20 16.89
C ASN A 139 17.95 -1.49 17.74
N ALA A 140 16.70 -2.01 17.72
CA ALA A 140 15.63 -1.45 18.50
C ALA A 140 15.92 -1.58 20.02
N ASP A 141 15.56 -0.54 20.76
CA ASP A 141 15.84 -0.42 22.19
C ASP A 141 14.54 -0.18 22.96
N ILE A 142 14.27 -1.06 23.90
CA ILE A 142 13.02 -1.08 24.66
C ILE A 142 12.92 0.13 25.59
N GLU A 143 14.03 0.59 26.18
CA GLU A 143 14.01 1.74 27.11
C GLU A 143 13.76 3.05 26.35
N ARG A 144 14.35 3.22 25.15
CA ARG A 144 14.01 4.33 24.28
C ARG A 144 12.55 4.25 23.83
N GLY A 145 12.07 3.04 23.49
CA GLY A 145 10.67 2.80 23.16
C GLY A 145 9.71 3.17 24.27
N ALA A 146 10.04 2.86 25.52
CA ALA A 146 9.26 3.26 26.70
C ALA A 146 9.13 4.79 26.83
N LYS A 147 10.20 5.53 26.55
CA LYS A 147 10.17 7.00 26.54
C LYS A 147 9.26 7.55 25.45
N ILE A 148 9.36 6.99 24.25
CA ILE A 148 8.51 7.35 23.12
C ILE A 148 7.04 7.05 23.42
N TYR A 149 6.76 5.85 23.96
CA TYR A 149 5.40 5.47 24.35
C TYR A 149 4.81 6.46 25.37
N LYS A 150 5.58 6.81 26.38
CA LYS A 150 5.20 7.79 27.40
C LYS A 150 4.87 9.16 26.81
N GLU A 151 5.64 9.60 25.82
CA GLU A 151 5.52 10.93 25.24
C GLU A 151 4.36 11.03 24.23
N TYR A 152 4.20 10.00 23.38
CA TYR A 152 3.28 10.08 22.23
C TYR A 152 2.06 9.17 22.34
N CYS A 153 2.15 8.02 23.01
CA CYS A 153 1.12 6.99 22.96
C CYS A 153 0.27 6.96 24.22
N MET A 154 0.89 7.18 25.39
CA MET A 154 0.26 7.08 26.71
C MET A 154 -0.93 8.04 26.87
N GLN A 155 -0.93 9.15 26.15
CA GLN A 155 -2.01 10.14 26.19
C GLN A 155 -3.38 9.54 25.85
N CYS A 156 -3.40 8.58 24.94
CA CYS A 156 -4.62 7.88 24.55
C CYS A 156 -4.65 6.44 25.09
N HIS A 157 -3.55 5.70 24.98
CA HIS A 157 -3.51 4.29 25.36
C HIS A 157 -3.31 4.03 26.85
N GLY A 158 -3.04 5.08 27.65
CA GLY A 158 -2.81 4.94 29.09
C GLY A 158 -1.42 4.40 29.44
N LYS A 159 -1.02 4.54 30.70
CA LYS A 159 0.28 4.09 31.20
C LYS A 159 0.46 2.58 31.09
N ASN A 160 -0.61 1.86 31.36
CA ASN A 160 -0.64 0.40 31.37
C ASN A 160 -1.23 -0.18 30.07
N GLY A 161 -1.45 0.66 29.04
CA GLY A 161 -2.04 0.21 27.77
C GLY A 161 -3.52 -0.18 27.86
N GLU A 162 -4.27 0.36 28.81
CA GLU A 162 -5.68 0.04 29.06
C GLU A 162 -6.66 0.91 28.25
N GLY A 163 -6.13 1.79 27.38
CA GLY A 163 -6.96 2.68 26.57
C GLY A 163 -7.63 3.79 27.38
N ASP A 164 -7.13 4.06 28.58
CA ASP A 164 -7.68 4.95 29.61
C ASP A 164 -6.91 6.28 29.75
N GLY A 165 -6.03 6.57 28.81
CA GLY A 165 -5.28 7.82 28.82
C GLY A 165 -6.18 9.06 28.82
N PRO A 166 -5.69 10.21 29.33
CA PRO A 166 -6.53 11.43 29.44
C PRO A 166 -7.12 11.89 28.10
N GLY A 167 -6.44 11.64 26.99
CA GLY A 167 -6.91 11.93 25.63
C GLY A 167 -7.91 10.91 25.08
N ALA A 168 -8.17 9.80 25.79
CA ALA A 168 -9.15 8.80 25.38
C ALA A 168 -10.59 9.20 25.67
N LYS A 169 -10.78 10.22 26.52
CA LYS A 169 -12.11 10.67 26.95
C LYS A 169 -12.92 11.16 25.75
N GLY A 170 -14.07 10.53 25.55
CA GLY A 170 -14.98 10.88 24.44
C GLY A 170 -14.61 10.28 23.09
N LEU A 171 -13.53 9.53 22.95
CA LEU A 171 -13.22 8.83 21.72
C LEU A 171 -14.15 7.63 21.49
N ASN A 172 -14.64 7.52 20.27
CA ASN A 172 -15.40 6.35 19.81
C ASN A 172 -14.89 5.94 18.41
N PRO A 173 -14.35 4.73 18.19
CA PRO A 173 -14.08 3.75 19.25
C PRO A 173 -12.99 4.22 20.23
N LYS A 174 -12.99 3.62 21.41
CA LYS A 174 -11.92 3.84 22.40
C LYS A 174 -10.58 3.33 21.86
N PRO A 175 -9.44 3.86 22.38
CA PRO A 175 -8.13 3.31 22.08
C PRO A 175 -8.07 1.83 22.44
N ALA A 176 -7.30 1.08 21.66
CA ALA A 176 -7.13 -0.35 21.88
C ALA A 176 -6.44 -0.62 23.24
N ILE A 177 -6.89 -1.66 23.93
CA ILE A 177 -6.28 -2.18 25.16
C ILE A 177 -5.12 -3.09 24.75
N HIS A 178 -3.90 -2.66 24.99
CA HIS A 178 -2.71 -3.35 24.51
C HIS A 178 -2.51 -4.73 25.14
N ASN A 179 -2.91 -4.90 26.41
CA ASN A 179 -2.80 -6.19 27.11
C ASN A 179 -3.80 -7.24 26.61
N GLU A 180 -4.87 -6.82 25.93
CA GLU A 180 -5.84 -7.72 25.30
C GLU A 180 -5.49 -8.06 23.84
N LEU A 181 -4.39 -7.49 23.34
CA LEU A 181 -3.97 -7.69 21.96
C LEU A 181 -2.80 -8.67 21.89
N PRO A 182 -2.83 -9.63 20.98
CA PRO A 182 -1.69 -10.52 20.74
C PRO A 182 -0.59 -9.78 19.96
N LEU A 183 0.03 -8.77 20.58
CA LEU A 183 0.99 -7.89 19.92
C LEU A 183 2.22 -8.63 19.39
N ASN A 184 2.56 -9.77 20.02
CA ASN A 184 3.68 -10.61 19.56
C ASN A 184 3.33 -11.42 18.31
N ASP A 185 2.04 -11.72 18.12
CA ASP A 185 1.55 -12.49 16.96
C ASP A 185 1.24 -11.60 15.77
N PHE A 186 1.15 -10.28 15.99
CA PHE A 186 0.94 -9.36 14.87
C PHE A 186 2.16 -9.34 13.97
N PRO A 187 1.97 -9.45 12.63
CA PRO A 187 3.06 -9.27 11.70
C PRO A 187 3.75 -7.92 11.86
N ASP A 188 5.07 -7.89 11.63
CA ASP A 188 5.86 -6.66 11.77
C ASP A 188 5.36 -5.53 10.88
N ASP A 189 4.98 -5.87 9.65
CA ASP A 189 4.42 -4.93 8.69
C ASP A 189 3.11 -4.32 9.17
N TYR A 190 2.26 -5.10 9.81
CA TYR A 190 0.99 -4.60 10.36
C TYR A 190 1.22 -3.58 11.47
N LEU A 191 2.03 -3.90 12.47
CA LEU A 191 2.32 -2.96 13.56
C LEU A 191 3.03 -1.70 13.05
N TYR A 192 3.99 -1.88 12.15
CA TYR A 192 4.68 -0.75 11.55
C TYR A 192 3.69 0.15 10.80
N ASN A 193 2.88 -0.41 9.91
CA ASN A 193 1.95 0.36 9.09
C ASN A 193 0.87 1.04 9.92
N LEU A 194 0.36 0.34 10.96
CA LEU A 194 -0.60 0.92 11.90
C LEU A 194 -0.06 2.16 12.58
N ILE A 195 1.18 2.13 13.06
CA ILE A 195 1.78 3.28 13.75
C ILE A 195 2.23 4.33 12.74
N PHE A 196 2.84 3.94 11.64
CA PHE A 196 3.39 4.85 10.64
C PHE A 196 2.29 5.66 9.93
N TYR A 197 1.25 4.98 9.44
CA TYR A 197 0.17 5.59 8.64
C TYR A 197 -1.09 5.91 9.46
N GLY A 198 -1.12 5.59 10.74
CA GLY A 198 -2.28 5.79 11.60
C GLY A 198 -3.41 4.77 11.42
N GLY A 199 -4.38 4.82 12.32
CA GLY A 199 -5.44 3.82 12.38
C GLY A 199 -6.31 3.75 11.13
N LYS A 200 -6.58 4.88 10.48
CA LYS A 200 -7.39 4.95 9.25
C LYS A 200 -6.81 4.09 8.12
N SER A 201 -5.49 4.02 8.01
CA SER A 201 -4.81 3.30 6.91
C SER A 201 -5.02 1.78 6.94
N VAL A 202 -5.35 1.25 8.10
CA VAL A 202 -5.60 -0.19 8.32
C VAL A 202 -7.07 -0.46 8.69
N GLY A 203 -7.98 0.44 8.31
CA GLY A 203 -9.43 0.29 8.54
C GLY A 203 -9.86 0.44 10.00
N LYS A 204 -9.02 1.08 10.85
CA LYS A 204 -9.32 1.37 12.26
C LYS A 204 -9.68 2.85 12.46
N SER A 205 -9.75 3.29 13.70
CA SER A 205 -10.16 4.65 14.05
C SER A 205 -9.23 5.71 13.44
N PRO A 206 -9.78 6.76 12.81
CA PRO A 206 -9.00 7.92 12.36
C PRO A 206 -8.43 8.75 13.52
N ASN A 207 -8.88 8.50 14.76
CA ASN A 207 -8.38 9.19 15.94
C ASN A 207 -6.96 8.75 16.34
N MET A 208 -6.48 7.60 15.83
CA MET A 208 -5.07 7.24 15.94
C MET A 208 -4.30 7.92 14.81
N PRO A 209 -3.47 8.94 15.11
CA PRO A 209 -2.77 9.70 14.09
C PRO A 209 -1.67 8.88 13.41
N ASP A 210 -1.21 9.38 12.27
CA ASP A 210 -0.02 8.91 11.57
C ASP A 210 1.23 9.46 12.26
N TRP A 211 2.07 8.56 12.75
CA TRP A 211 3.31 8.92 13.42
C TRP A 211 4.53 8.93 12.50
N GLY A 212 4.37 8.47 11.25
CA GLY A 212 5.46 8.35 10.29
C GLY A 212 6.11 9.68 9.90
N MET A 213 5.39 10.80 10.03
CA MET A 213 5.93 12.14 9.79
C MET A 213 6.57 12.76 11.04
N THR A 214 6.29 12.23 12.22
CA THR A 214 6.74 12.77 13.52
C THR A 214 7.90 11.96 14.09
N LEU A 215 7.80 10.62 14.03
CA LEU A 215 8.78 9.71 14.59
C LEU A 215 9.83 9.30 13.55
N SER A 216 11.08 9.26 13.98
CA SER A 216 12.16 8.70 13.15
C SER A 216 11.96 7.18 12.96
N LYS A 217 12.63 6.61 11.94
CA LYS A 217 12.64 5.15 11.73
C LYS A 217 13.12 4.39 12.96
N GLN A 218 14.13 4.92 13.66
CA GLN A 218 14.62 4.33 14.91
C GLN A 218 13.57 4.41 16.01
N SER A 219 12.90 5.54 16.15
CA SER A 219 11.84 5.73 17.15
C SER A 219 10.65 4.77 16.91
N LEU A 220 10.29 4.53 15.66
CA LEU A 220 9.25 3.55 15.32
C LEU A 220 9.68 2.13 15.69
N ALA A 221 10.93 1.76 15.40
CA ALA A 221 11.46 0.46 15.77
C ALA A 221 11.48 0.27 17.31
N ASP A 222 11.95 1.28 18.02
CA ASP A 222 12.06 1.26 19.48
C ASP A 222 10.69 1.12 20.15
N VAL A 223 9.69 1.90 19.70
CA VAL A 223 8.34 1.81 20.30
C VAL A 223 7.66 0.48 19.99
N ILE A 224 7.87 -0.10 18.82
CA ILE A 224 7.34 -1.44 18.50
C ILE A 224 7.98 -2.50 19.38
N ALA A 225 9.30 -2.44 19.57
CA ALA A 225 10.00 -3.34 20.49
C ALA A 225 9.49 -3.22 21.94
N TYR A 226 9.24 -1.98 22.40
CA TYR A 226 8.64 -1.75 23.72
C TYR A 226 7.23 -2.34 23.83
N LEU A 227 6.37 -2.10 22.84
CA LEU A 227 5.00 -2.63 22.83
C LEU A 227 4.99 -4.15 22.96
N ARG A 228 5.82 -4.84 22.20
CA ARG A 228 5.93 -6.31 22.22
C ARG A 228 6.52 -6.85 23.52
N SER A 229 7.45 -6.11 24.12
CA SER A 229 8.07 -6.53 25.38
C SER A 229 7.19 -6.28 26.58
N ASN A 230 6.44 -5.18 26.59
CA ASN A 230 5.72 -4.69 27.77
C ASN A 230 4.26 -5.18 27.83
N PHE A 231 3.63 -5.42 26.68
CA PHE A 231 2.24 -5.84 26.58
C PHE A 231 2.16 -7.21 25.91
N LYS A 232 2.10 -8.27 26.69
CA LYS A 232 2.26 -9.63 26.17
C LYS A 232 0.96 -10.32 25.80
N GLY A 233 -0.20 -9.68 25.97
CA GLY A 233 -1.48 -10.35 25.82
C GLY A 233 -1.62 -11.61 26.69
N GLU A 234 -2.79 -11.86 27.24
CA GLU A 234 -3.07 -13.15 27.87
C GLU A 234 -3.36 -14.22 26.82
#